data_c0148da8f549420d7c52ed244f128766
#
_entry.id   c0148da8f549420d7c52ed244f128766
#
_cell.length_a   1.000
_cell.length_b   1.000
_cell.length_c   1.000
_cell.angle_alpha   90.00
_cell.angle_beta   90.00
_cell.angle_gamma   90.00
#
_symmetry.space_group_name_H-M   'P 1'
#
loop_
_entity.id
_entity.type
_entity.pdbx_description
1 polymer ?
#
loop_
_entity_poly.entity_id
_entity_poly.type
_entity_poly.pdbx_seq_one_letter_code
_entity_poly.pdbx_strand_id
1 'polypeptide(L)'
;LFRSNQADIPMQRIRCRDFAERQGWTVVCELQEEGVSGHKVRAEKRDKIQTIKSYALEHKFDILLVFMFDRIGRISDETPFVVEWFAQHDVRIWSAVEGEQKFESHVDKLTNYIRYWQADGESRKTAERVANSMAILTSEGCYTGGGLAYGYKYIRTGRTNKRKQEVNDLAIREDEAEVVRIM
;
A
#
# COMPACT_ATOMS: atom_id res chain seq x y z
N LEU A 1 -0.26 3.15 9.42
CA LEU A 1 -1.20 3.94 8.61
C LEU A 1 -0.38 4.74 7.61
N PHE A 2 -0.08 4.15 6.44
CA PHE A 2 0.42 4.96 5.34
C PHE A 2 -0.80 5.66 4.73
N ARG A 3 -1.05 6.90 5.14
CA ARG A 3 -1.75 7.84 4.30
C ARG A 3 -0.87 7.98 3.06
N SER A 4 -1.38 7.61 1.90
CA SER A 4 -0.82 8.08 0.65
C SER A 4 -0.91 9.60 0.75
N ASN A 5 0.22 10.27 1.00
CA ASN A 5 0.26 11.71 0.95
C ASN A 5 -0.22 12.09 -0.45
N GLN A 6 -1.14 13.05 -0.54
CA GLN A 6 -1.58 13.59 -1.82
C GLN A 6 -0.41 14.02 -2.72
N ALA A 7 0.78 14.20 -2.14
CA ALA A 7 2.02 14.50 -2.85
C ALA A 7 2.66 13.30 -3.57
N ASP A 8 2.38 12.05 -3.17
CA ASP A 8 3.02 10.87 -3.78
C ASP A 8 2.48 10.57 -5.18
N ILE A 9 1.18 10.75 -5.40
CA ILE A 9 0.54 10.47 -6.69
C ILE A 9 1.02 11.42 -7.79
N PRO A 10 1.05 12.76 -7.59
CA PRO A 10 1.62 13.68 -8.57
C PRO A 10 3.07 13.36 -8.93
N MET A 11 3.89 13.00 -7.95
CA MET A 11 5.29 12.62 -8.17
C MET A 11 5.41 11.34 -9.01
N GLN A 12 4.62 10.31 -8.70
CA GLN A 12 4.59 9.06 -9.46
C GLN A 12 4.17 9.31 -10.92
N ARG A 13 3.16 10.16 -11.12
CA ARG A 13 2.68 10.57 -12.45
C ARG A 13 3.76 11.27 -13.25
N ILE A 14 4.45 12.26 -12.68
CA ILE A 14 5.57 12.95 -13.31
C ILE A 14 6.66 11.96 -13.71
N ARG A 15 7.07 11.10 -12.80
CA ARG A 15 8.11 10.09 -13.05
C ARG A 15 7.75 9.11 -14.17
N CYS A 16 6.48 8.67 -14.24
CA CYS A 16 6.03 7.80 -15.33
C CYS A 16 6.01 8.55 -16.67
N ARG A 17 5.59 9.81 -16.70
CA ARG A 17 5.60 10.63 -17.93
C ARG A 17 7.01 10.86 -18.43
N ASP A 18 7.93 11.31 -17.57
CA ASP A 18 9.33 11.51 -17.90
C ASP A 18 9.99 10.23 -18.42
N PHE A 19 9.59 9.07 -17.85
CA PHE A 19 10.08 7.77 -18.31
C PHE A 19 9.56 7.45 -19.71
N ALA A 20 8.25 7.60 -19.96
CA ALA A 20 7.63 7.37 -21.26
C ALA A 20 8.24 8.27 -22.35
N GLU A 21 8.43 9.56 -22.04
CA GLU A 21 9.06 10.52 -22.96
C GLU A 21 10.49 10.12 -23.31
N ARG A 22 11.31 9.73 -22.34
CA ARG A 22 12.69 9.25 -22.57
C ARG A 22 12.75 7.99 -23.43
N GLN A 23 11.69 7.15 -23.38
CA GLN A 23 11.58 5.96 -24.20
C GLN A 23 10.97 6.26 -25.60
N GLY A 24 10.52 7.48 -25.84
CA GLY A 24 9.82 7.86 -27.08
C GLY A 24 8.41 7.29 -27.18
N TRP A 25 7.77 6.98 -26.06
CA TRP A 25 6.42 6.41 -26.04
C TRP A 25 5.34 7.50 -25.98
N THR A 26 4.23 7.25 -26.68
CA THR A 26 3.04 8.11 -26.61
C THR A 26 2.11 7.65 -25.51
N VAL A 27 1.81 8.53 -24.56
CA VAL A 27 0.87 8.21 -23.48
C VAL A 27 -0.56 8.37 -24.01
N VAL A 28 -1.27 7.26 -24.14
CA VAL A 28 -2.66 7.22 -24.67
C VAL A 28 -3.71 7.38 -23.57
N CYS A 29 -3.40 6.95 -22.33
CA CYS A 29 -4.31 7.06 -21.20
C CYS A 29 -3.54 7.10 -19.89
N GLU A 30 -4.06 7.83 -18.90
CA GLU A 30 -3.55 7.81 -17.52
C GLU A 30 -4.70 7.47 -16.58
N LEU A 31 -4.49 6.48 -15.72
CA LEU A 31 -5.46 6.05 -14.72
C LEU A 31 -4.84 6.17 -13.33
N GLN A 32 -5.63 6.65 -12.39
CA GLN A 32 -5.24 6.87 -11.00
C GLN A 32 -6.27 6.24 -10.08
N GLU A 33 -5.80 5.53 -9.05
CA GLU A 33 -6.63 5.04 -7.95
C GLU A 33 -6.29 5.80 -6.67
N GLU A 34 -7.28 6.47 -6.09
CA GLU A 34 -7.16 7.17 -4.82
C GLU A 34 -7.71 6.33 -3.68
N GLY A 35 -6.95 6.24 -2.58
CA GLY A 35 -7.44 5.62 -1.33
C GLY A 35 -7.62 4.10 -1.36
N VAL A 36 -7.27 3.42 -2.45
CA VAL A 36 -7.38 1.96 -2.55
C VAL A 36 -6.11 1.29 -2.03
N SER A 37 -6.25 0.41 -1.04
CA SER A 37 -5.14 -0.40 -0.54
C SER A 37 -4.93 -1.62 -1.43
N GLY A 38 -3.83 -1.66 -2.16
CA GLY A 38 -3.45 -2.81 -2.99
C GLY A 38 -3.24 -4.12 -2.22
N HIS A 39 -3.20 -4.08 -0.87
CA HIS A 39 -3.12 -5.26 -0.01
C HIS A 39 -4.50 -5.75 0.50
N LYS A 40 -5.50 -4.85 0.55
CA LYS A 40 -6.83 -5.18 1.10
C LYS A 40 -7.88 -5.43 0.04
N VAL A 41 -7.70 -4.89 -1.15
CA VAL A 41 -8.69 -4.96 -2.23
C VAL A 41 -8.11 -5.76 -3.38
N ARG A 42 -8.79 -6.86 -3.72
CA ARG A 42 -8.42 -7.72 -4.86
C ARG A 42 -8.55 -6.98 -6.18
N ALA A 43 -7.70 -7.33 -7.16
CA ALA A 43 -7.70 -6.71 -8.48
C ALA A 43 -9.05 -6.82 -9.21
N GLU A 44 -9.79 -7.91 -8.99
CA GLU A 44 -11.15 -8.10 -9.52
C GLU A 44 -12.16 -7.04 -9.06
N LYS A 45 -11.94 -6.46 -7.86
CA LYS A 45 -12.79 -5.43 -7.26
C LYS A 45 -12.23 -4.01 -7.47
N ARG A 46 -11.14 -3.88 -8.23
CA ARG A 46 -10.50 -2.59 -8.52
C ARG A 46 -10.93 -2.11 -9.90
N ASP A 47 -11.83 -1.14 -9.94
CA ASP A 47 -12.43 -0.63 -11.18
C ASP A 47 -11.39 -0.20 -12.22
N LYS A 48 -10.28 0.39 -11.78
CA LYS A 48 -9.22 0.84 -12.69
C LYS A 48 -8.47 -0.33 -13.32
N ILE A 49 -8.23 -1.40 -12.59
CA ILE A 49 -7.61 -2.62 -13.14
C ILE A 49 -8.55 -3.26 -14.18
N GLN A 50 -9.86 -3.31 -13.91
CA GLN A 50 -10.83 -3.83 -14.88
C GLN A 50 -10.90 -2.95 -16.13
N THR A 51 -10.87 -1.62 -15.96
CA THR A 51 -10.81 -0.68 -17.09
C THR A 51 -9.55 -0.90 -17.94
N ILE A 52 -8.36 -1.07 -17.31
CA ILE A 52 -7.13 -1.34 -18.05
C ILE A 52 -7.24 -2.69 -18.80
N LYS A 53 -7.80 -3.71 -18.17
CA LYS A 53 -8.02 -5.01 -18.82
C LYS A 53 -8.93 -4.90 -20.05
N SER A 54 -10.04 -4.16 -19.97
CA SER A 54 -10.90 -3.94 -21.13
C SER A 54 -10.17 -3.22 -22.26
N TYR A 55 -9.34 -2.23 -21.96
CA TYR A 55 -8.53 -1.53 -22.96
C TYR A 55 -7.46 -2.43 -23.59
N ALA A 56 -6.88 -3.35 -22.83
CA ALA A 56 -5.95 -4.34 -23.36
C ALA A 56 -6.65 -5.30 -24.36
N LEU A 57 -7.84 -5.80 -24.04
CA LEU A 57 -8.65 -6.61 -24.94
C LEU A 57 -9.05 -5.89 -26.22
N GLU A 58 -9.20 -4.58 -26.16
CA GLU A 58 -9.50 -3.74 -27.31
C GLU A 58 -8.24 -3.27 -28.07
N HIS A 59 -7.05 -3.75 -27.66
CA HIS A 59 -5.73 -3.36 -28.23
C HIS A 59 -5.52 -1.85 -28.29
N LYS A 60 -5.99 -1.11 -27.27
CA LYS A 60 -5.85 0.36 -27.20
C LYS A 60 -4.45 0.82 -26.84
N PHE A 61 -3.60 -0.07 -26.32
CA PHE A 61 -2.23 0.22 -25.92
C PHE A 61 -1.36 -1.05 -25.95
N ASP A 62 -0.06 -0.87 -26.13
CA ASP A 62 0.94 -1.96 -26.20
C ASP A 62 1.74 -2.10 -24.91
N ILE A 63 1.79 -1.03 -24.09
CA ILE A 63 2.63 -0.96 -22.89
C ILE A 63 1.81 -0.47 -21.71
N LEU A 64 1.81 -1.25 -20.63
CA LEU A 64 1.33 -0.83 -19.31
C LEU A 64 2.52 -0.33 -18.48
N LEU A 65 2.60 0.98 -18.28
CA LEU A 65 3.61 1.60 -17.44
C LEU A 65 3.06 1.92 -16.07
N VAL A 66 3.74 1.46 -15.03
CA VAL A 66 3.46 1.78 -13.62
C VAL A 66 4.67 2.40 -12.96
N PHE A 67 4.49 3.10 -11.85
CA PHE A 67 5.62 3.64 -11.10
C PHE A 67 6.48 2.52 -10.50
N MET A 68 5.87 1.59 -9.78
CA MET A 68 6.43 0.35 -9.25
C MET A 68 5.40 -0.76 -9.38
N PHE A 69 5.83 -2.02 -9.49
CA PHE A 69 4.90 -3.14 -9.66
C PHE A 69 3.96 -3.36 -8.48
N ASP A 70 4.33 -2.92 -7.28
CA ASP A 70 3.46 -2.93 -6.10
C ASP A 70 2.19 -2.04 -6.26
N ARG A 71 2.14 -1.17 -7.29
CA ARG A 71 0.96 -0.37 -7.65
C ARG A 71 -0.11 -1.21 -8.35
N ILE A 72 0.30 -2.25 -9.08
CA ILE A 72 -0.64 -3.21 -9.67
C ILE A 72 -1.35 -4.00 -8.57
N GLY A 73 -0.61 -4.44 -7.56
CA GLY A 73 -1.13 -5.15 -6.40
C GLY A 73 -0.01 -5.60 -5.46
N ARG A 74 -0.38 -5.93 -4.24
CA ARG A 74 0.53 -6.45 -3.20
C ARG A 74 0.10 -7.80 -2.66
N ILE A 75 -0.89 -8.42 -3.29
CA ILE A 75 -1.38 -9.74 -2.91
C ILE A 75 -0.55 -10.76 -3.71
N SER A 76 0.30 -11.52 -3.02
CA SER A 76 1.22 -12.49 -3.64
C SER A 76 0.49 -13.56 -4.45
N ASP A 77 -0.72 -13.91 -4.04
CA ASP A 77 -1.52 -14.94 -4.67
C ASP A 77 -2.27 -14.47 -5.93
N GLU A 78 -2.39 -13.16 -6.13
CA GLU A 78 -3.20 -12.59 -7.21
C GLU A 78 -2.40 -11.72 -8.18
N THR A 79 -1.50 -10.89 -7.67
CA THR A 79 -0.76 -9.90 -8.47
C THR A 79 0.03 -10.53 -9.61
N PRO A 80 0.76 -11.66 -9.42
CA PRO A 80 1.48 -12.33 -10.50
C PRO A 80 0.57 -12.74 -11.66
N PHE A 81 -0.62 -13.26 -11.35
CA PHE A 81 -1.59 -13.69 -12.36
C PHE A 81 -2.19 -12.52 -13.14
N VAL A 82 -2.41 -11.39 -12.46
CA VAL A 82 -2.89 -10.16 -13.13
C VAL A 82 -1.84 -9.66 -14.11
N VAL A 83 -0.57 -9.65 -13.71
CA VAL A 83 0.53 -9.20 -14.57
C VAL A 83 0.76 -10.18 -15.73
N GLU A 84 0.77 -11.48 -15.46
CA GLU A 84 0.87 -12.52 -16.49
C GLU A 84 -0.29 -12.45 -17.49
N TRP A 85 -1.51 -12.14 -17.02
CA TRP A 85 -2.66 -11.94 -17.87
C TRP A 85 -2.42 -10.86 -18.94
N PHE A 86 -1.85 -9.72 -18.57
CA PHE A 86 -1.49 -8.67 -19.53
C PHE A 86 -0.44 -9.14 -20.54
N ALA A 87 0.58 -9.88 -20.09
CA ALA A 87 1.58 -10.45 -20.97
C ALA A 87 0.98 -11.45 -21.99
N GLN A 88 -0.03 -12.23 -21.58
CA GLN A 88 -0.76 -13.15 -22.46
C GLN A 88 -1.64 -12.44 -23.50
N HIS A 89 -1.92 -11.14 -23.30
CA HIS A 89 -2.69 -10.30 -24.21
C HIS A 89 -1.80 -9.28 -24.95
N ASP A 90 -0.54 -9.65 -25.19
CA ASP A 90 0.46 -8.88 -25.94
C ASP A 90 0.75 -7.48 -25.36
N VAL A 91 0.47 -7.26 -24.08
CA VAL A 91 0.81 -6.03 -23.38
C VAL A 91 2.13 -6.18 -22.64
N ARG A 92 3.12 -5.38 -23.00
CA ARG A 92 4.40 -5.29 -22.30
C ARG A 92 4.22 -4.50 -21.01
N ILE A 93 4.85 -4.98 -19.92
CA ILE A 93 4.66 -4.40 -18.60
C ILE A 93 5.95 -3.78 -18.12
N TRP A 94 5.90 -2.51 -17.78
CA TRP A 94 7.04 -1.70 -17.38
C TRP A 94 6.81 -1.00 -16.07
N SER A 95 7.84 -0.92 -15.27
CA SER A 95 7.95 -0.05 -14.10
C SER A 95 8.95 1.07 -14.38
N ALA A 96 8.62 2.30 -14.00
CA ALA A 96 9.53 3.43 -14.14
C ALA A 96 10.77 3.30 -13.22
N VAL A 97 10.72 2.44 -12.19
CA VAL A 97 11.81 2.22 -11.23
C VAL A 97 12.51 0.89 -11.47
N GLU A 98 11.75 -0.18 -11.76
CA GLU A 98 12.23 -1.56 -11.76
C GLU A 98 12.50 -2.10 -13.17
N GLY A 99 12.10 -1.35 -14.22
CA GLY A 99 12.28 -1.73 -15.62
C GLY A 99 11.18 -2.65 -16.17
N GLU A 100 11.48 -3.38 -17.24
CA GLU A 100 10.54 -4.29 -17.89
C GLU A 100 10.38 -5.60 -17.11
N GLN A 101 9.14 -6.04 -16.98
CA GLN A 101 8.83 -7.35 -16.44
C GLN A 101 8.55 -8.33 -17.56
N LYS A 102 9.48 -9.27 -17.79
CA LYS A 102 9.38 -10.27 -18.83
C LYS A 102 8.73 -11.56 -18.35
N PHE A 103 8.03 -12.23 -19.25
CA PHE A 103 7.34 -13.52 -19.02
C PHE A 103 7.65 -14.52 -20.15
N GLU A 104 8.77 -14.33 -20.85
CA GLU A 104 9.12 -15.13 -22.05
C GLU A 104 9.53 -16.56 -21.68
N SER A 105 10.19 -16.74 -20.55
CA SER A 105 10.66 -18.04 -20.10
C SER A 105 10.03 -18.49 -18.78
N HIS A 106 10.11 -19.80 -18.50
CA HIS A 106 9.71 -20.33 -17.19
C HIS A 106 10.54 -19.74 -16.04
N VAL A 107 11.80 -19.39 -16.31
CA VAL A 107 12.70 -18.77 -15.34
C VAL A 107 12.23 -17.35 -15.01
N ASP A 108 11.78 -16.58 -16.00
CA ASP A 108 11.24 -15.23 -15.79
C ASP A 108 9.98 -15.30 -14.92
N LYS A 109 9.07 -16.23 -15.23
CA LYS A 109 7.86 -16.44 -14.44
C LYS A 109 8.20 -16.77 -12.99
N LEU A 110 9.09 -17.74 -12.77
CA LEU A 110 9.50 -18.13 -11.40
C LEU A 110 10.14 -16.96 -10.65
N THR A 111 11.02 -16.21 -11.30
CA THR A 111 11.69 -15.05 -10.72
C THR A 111 10.65 -13.98 -10.31
N ASN A 112 9.67 -13.72 -11.15
CA ASN A 112 8.61 -12.77 -10.88
C ASN A 112 7.73 -13.22 -9.70
N TYR A 113 7.35 -14.50 -9.64
CA TYR A 113 6.61 -15.05 -8.50
C TYR A 113 7.40 -14.92 -7.19
N ILE A 114 8.69 -15.20 -7.19
CA ILE A 114 9.55 -15.03 -6.00
C ILE A 114 9.59 -13.56 -5.57
N ARG A 115 9.71 -12.61 -6.49
CA ARG A 115 9.70 -11.17 -6.16
C ARG A 115 8.40 -10.74 -5.50
N TYR A 116 7.25 -11.15 -6.03
CA TYR A 116 5.95 -10.84 -5.43
C TYR A 116 5.77 -11.46 -4.05
N TRP A 117 6.20 -12.71 -3.89
CA TRP A 117 6.15 -13.40 -2.60
C TRP A 117 7.04 -12.73 -1.56
N GLN A 118 8.24 -12.27 -1.94
CA GLN A 118 9.13 -11.52 -1.05
C GLN A 118 8.50 -10.19 -0.62
N ALA A 119 7.91 -9.44 -1.56
CA ALA A 119 7.25 -8.16 -1.27
C ALA A 119 6.07 -8.32 -0.30
N ASP A 120 5.27 -9.37 -0.45
CA ASP A 120 4.19 -9.71 0.50
C ASP A 120 4.75 -10.11 1.87
N GLY A 121 5.80 -10.94 1.89
CA GLY A 121 6.47 -11.36 3.12
C GLY A 121 7.04 -10.20 3.93
N GLU A 122 7.63 -9.19 3.30
CA GLU A 122 8.10 -7.98 3.97
C GLU A 122 6.96 -7.17 4.59
N SER A 123 5.83 -7.05 3.88
CA SER A 123 4.63 -6.40 4.37
C SER A 123 4.07 -7.10 5.61
N ARG A 124 3.98 -8.42 5.58
CA ARG A 124 3.53 -9.25 6.73
C ARG A 124 4.47 -9.11 7.93
N LYS A 125 5.79 -9.24 7.73
CA LYS A 125 6.78 -9.06 8.80
C LYS A 125 6.71 -7.67 9.43
N THR A 126 6.46 -6.63 8.64
CA THR A 126 6.28 -5.27 9.16
C THR A 126 5.01 -5.15 9.99
N ALA A 127 3.89 -5.73 9.54
CA ALA A 127 2.65 -5.76 10.28
C ALA A 127 2.80 -6.52 11.62
N GLU A 128 3.46 -7.67 11.63
CA GLU A 128 3.77 -8.44 12.84
C GLU A 128 4.64 -7.66 13.83
N ARG A 129 5.70 -6.98 13.34
CA ARG A 129 6.54 -6.14 14.20
C ARG A 129 5.76 -5.00 14.84
N VAL A 130 4.87 -4.36 14.08
CA VAL A 130 4.00 -3.30 14.59
C VAL A 130 3.02 -3.85 15.61
N ALA A 131 2.36 -4.99 15.31
CA ALA A 131 1.44 -5.64 16.22
C ALA A 131 2.12 -6.05 17.54
N ASN A 132 3.30 -6.67 17.47
CA ASN A 132 4.08 -7.04 18.64
C ASN A 132 4.51 -5.82 19.46
N SER A 133 4.97 -4.76 18.81
CA SER A 133 5.31 -3.50 19.50
C SER A 133 4.11 -2.87 20.20
N MET A 134 2.94 -2.89 19.56
CA MET A 134 1.71 -2.40 20.16
C MET A 134 1.26 -3.27 21.35
N ALA A 135 1.38 -4.59 21.24
CA ALA A 135 1.05 -5.51 22.33
C ALA A 135 1.94 -5.28 23.56
N ILE A 136 3.25 -5.07 23.36
CA ILE A 136 4.19 -4.74 24.47
C ILE A 136 3.78 -3.42 25.11
N LEU A 137 3.59 -2.35 24.34
CA LEU A 137 3.18 -1.06 24.87
C LEU A 137 1.86 -1.14 25.66
N THR A 138 0.90 -1.92 25.16
CA THR A 138 -0.37 -2.15 25.86
C THR A 138 -0.17 -2.92 27.17
N SER A 139 0.70 -3.94 27.18
CA SER A 139 1.03 -4.68 28.41
C SER A 139 1.74 -3.85 29.46
N GLU A 140 2.49 -2.82 29.05
CA GLU A 140 3.14 -1.84 29.92
C GLU A 140 2.19 -0.73 30.36
N GLY A 141 0.90 -0.79 30.00
CA GLY A 141 -0.09 0.23 30.34
C GLY A 141 0.03 1.52 29.52
N CYS A 142 0.86 1.53 28.47
CA CYS A 142 1.02 2.70 27.62
C CYS A 142 -0.18 2.87 26.69
N TYR A 143 -0.60 4.11 26.51
CA TYR A 143 -1.64 4.44 25.52
C TYR A 143 -1.07 4.36 24.09
N THR A 144 -1.63 3.47 23.29
CA THR A 144 -1.16 3.18 21.93
C THR A 144 -1.89 3.97 20.82
N GLY A 145 -2.76 4.91 21.20
CA GLY A 145 -3.51 5.75 20.28
C GLY A 145 -4.97 5.33 20.13
N GLY A 146 -5.76 6.19 19.49
CA GLY A 146 -7.20 6.04 19.32
C GLY A 146 -7.95 7.25 19.84
N GLY A 147 -9.27 7.21 19.87
CA GLY A 147 -10.09 8.22 20.53
C GLY A 147 -10.02 8.09 22.05
N LEU A 148 -9.99 9.21 22.76
CA LEU A 148 -10.07 9.21 24.23
C LEU A 148 -11.47 8.75 24.64
N ALA A 149 -11.54 7.69 25.45
CA ALA A 149 -12.80 7.24 26.00
C ALA A 149 -13.27 8.22 27.10
N TYR A 150 -14.60 8.40 27.22
CA TYR A 150 -15.19 9.19 28.28
C TYR A 150 -14.83 8.64 29.67
N GLY A 151 -14.46 9.50 30.59
CA GLY A 151 -13.93 9.10 31.90
C GLY A 151 -12.40 9.04 31.99
N TYR A 152 -11.68 9.32 30.88
CA TYR A 152 -10.22 9.32 30.86
C TYR A 152 -9.64 10.66 30.37
N LYS A 153 -8.42 10.94 30.77
CA LYS A 153 -7.62 12.08 30.30
C LYS A 153 -6.20 11.65 29.97
N TYR A 154 -5.53 12.40 29.08
CA TYR A 154 -4.11 12.19 28.80
C TYR A 154 -3.26 12.74 29.94
N ILE A 155 -2.23 11.95 30.29
CA ILE A 155 -1.13 12.40 31.16
C ILE A 155 0.14 12.39 30.34
N ARG A 156 0.91 13.47 30.45
CA ARG A 156 2.26 13.53 29.88
C ARG A 156 3.22 12.72 30.76
N THR A 157 3.89 11.75 30.15
CA THR A 157 4.81 10.86 30.86
C THR A 157 6.24 11.36 30.89
N GLY A 158 6.57 12.41 30.12
CA GLY A 158 7.96 12.85 29.89
C GLY A 158 8.76 11.86 29.02
N ARG A 159 8.19 10.71 28.66
CA ARG A 159 8.82 9.75 27.73
C ARG A 159 8.63 10.21 26.31
N THR A 160 9.64 10.02 25.46
CA THR A 160 9.56 10.33 24.03
C THR A 160 9.72 9.06 23.20
N ASN A 161 8.97 8.97 22.11
CA ASN A 161 9.13 7.91 21.13
C ASN A 161 10.39 8.14 20.25
N LYS A 162 10.71 7.18 19.37
CA LYS A 162 11.84 7.28 18.42
C LYS A 162 11.77 8.50 17.50
N ARG A 163 10.60 9.12 17.35
CA ARG A 163 10.37 10.34 16.56
C ARG A 163 10.42 11.61 17.40
N LYS A 164 10.91 11.53 18.65
CA LYS A 164 10.96 12.64 19.61
C LYS A 164 9.60 13.25 19.96
N GLN A 165 8.52 12.49 19.76
CA GLN A 165 7.17 12.90 20.17
C GLN A 165 6.91 12.38 21.58
N GLU A 166 6.28 13.20 22.41
CA GLU A 166 5.94 12.83 23.79
C GLU A 166 4.89 11.70 23.78
N VAL A 167 5.11 10.70 24.62
CA VAL A 167 4.18 9.59 24.80
C VAL A 167 3.24 9.94 25.95
N ASN A 168 1.94 9.86 25.69
CA ASN A 168 0.91 10.10 26.68
C ASN A 168 0.42 8.77 27.26
N ASP A 169 0.15 8.73 28.56
CA ASP A 169 -0.60 7.67 29.22
C ASP A 169 -2.03 8.13 29.51
N LEU A 170 -2.88 7.19 29.93
CA LEU A 170 -4.26 7.48 30.35
C LEU A 170 -4.36 7.56 31.88
N ALA A 171 -5.07 8.57 32.38
CA ALA A 171 -5.55 8.61 33.75
C ALA A 171 -7.06 8.72 33.80
N ILE A 172 -7.62 8.29 34.89
CA ILE A 172 -9.02 8.46 35.19
C ILE A 172 -9.32 9.95 35.41
N ARG A 173 -10.40 10.41 34.80
CA ARG A 173 -10.98 11.73 35.02
C ARG A 173 -12.18 11.55 35.93
N GLU A 174 -12.01 11.82 37.23
CA GLU A 174 -12.95 11.41 38.27
C GLU A 174 -14.36 11.98 38.07
N ASP A 175 -14.48 13.25 37.62
CA ASP A 175 -15.77 13.90 37.34
C ASP A 175 -16.60 13.14 36.27
N GLU A 176 -15.94 12.65 35.22
CA GLU A 176 -16.60 11.85 34.17
C GLU A 176 -16.74 10.37 34.58
N ALA A 177 -15.77 9.84 35.33
CA ALA A 177 -15.78 8.45 35.77
C ALA A 177 -16.89 8.15 36.77
N GLU A 178 -17.27 9.12 37.63
CA GLU A 178 -18.42 8.98 38.50
C GLU A 178 -19.72 8.78 37.72
N VAL A 179 -19.91 9.49 36.62
CA VAL A 179 -21.09 9.32 35.75
C VAL A 179 -21.10 7.92 35.14
N VAL A 180 -19.94 7.39 34.68
CA VAL A 180 -19.86 6.04 34.13
C VAL A 180 -20.15 4.97 35.17
N ARG A 181 -19.75 5.17 36.44
CA ARG A 181 -20.02 4.22 37.54
C ARG A 181 -21.50 4.16 37.94
N ILE A 182 -22.26 5.24 37.65
CA ILE A 182 -23.72 5.34 37.96
C ILE A 182 -24.56 4.70 36.82
N MET A 183 -24.02 4.63 35.61
CA MET A 183 -24.66 3.99 34.45
C MET A 183 -24.59 2.48 34.53
#